data_4a85443277cb651c2d46485833814bec
#
_entry.id   4a85443277cb651c2d46485833814bec
#
_cell.length_a   1.000
_cell.length_b   1.000
_cell.length_c   1.000
_cell.angle_alpha   90.00
_cell.angle_beta   90.00
_cell.angle_gamma   90.00
#
_symmetry.space_group_name_H-M   'P 1'
#
loop_
_entity.id
_entity.type
_entity.pdbx_description
1 polymer ?
#
loop_
_entity_poly.entity_id
_entity_poly.type
_entity_poly.pdbx_seq_one_letter_code
_entity_poly.pdbx_strand_id
1 'polypeptide(L)'
;MANDGGALTGERPHPIRPRHFATDMATLEKEVVVEPYRAPGPGGQRKNRKETAIRLTHPPSGITVVASERRSQAQNRETAFDRLIKKLAQLNRPRKRRIPTRPSASSIRKQQEHKEKLSQKKRLRLNSRVSPEPD
;
A
#
# COMPACT_ATOMS: atom_id res chain seq x y z
N MET A 1 0.18 36.73 -39.37
CA MET A 1 0.98 35.90 -38.47
C MET A 1 0.05 35.46 -37.34
N ALA A 2 -0.50 34.28 -37.48
CA ALA A 2 -1.45 33.68 -36.51
C ALA A 2 -0.66 32.92 -35.45
N ASN A 3 -0.88 33.27 -34.20
CA ASN A 3 -0.24 32.64 -33.04
C ASN A 3 -1.18 31.54 -32.54
N ASP A 4 -0.92 30.28 -32.93
CA ASP A 4 -1.62 29.12 -32.47
C ASP A 4 -1.22 28.81 -31.03
N GLY A 5 -2.03 29.32 -30.11
CA GLY A 5 -1.99 28.94 -28.69
C GLY A 5 -2.50 27.51 -28.49
N GLY A 6 -1.62 26.53 -28.59
CA GLY A 6 -1.92 25.14 -28.25
C GLY A 6 -2.38 25.03 -26.80
N ALA A 7 -3.69 24.90 -26.59
CA ALA A 7 -4.27 24.52 -25.30
C ALA A 7 -3.80 23.12 -24.95
N LEU A 8 -2.87 23.02 -24.00
CA LEU A 8 -2.56 21.77 -23.31
C LEU A 8 -3.79 21.36 -22.50
N THR A 9 -4.66 20.59 -23.11
CA THR A 9 -5.73 19.87 -22.43
C THR A 9 -5.07 18.88 -21.47
N GLY A 10 -4.90 19.34 -20.24
CA GLY A 10 -4.48 18.51 -19.12
C GLY A 10 -5.52 17.44 -18.89
N GLU A 11 -5.39 16.33 -19.60
CA GLU A 11 -6.17 15.13 -19.41
C GLU A 11 -5.90 14.64 -17.98
N ARG A 12 -6.85 14.89 -17.08
CA ARG A 12 -6.78 14.39 -15.71
C ARG A 12 -6.70 12.87 -15.81
N PRO A 13 -5.70 12.21 -15.22
CA PRO A 13 -5.61 10.78 -15.29
C PRO A 13 -6.94 10.20 -14.77
N HIS A 14 -7.64 9.50 -15.66
CA HIS A 14 -8.86 8.79 -15.30
C HIS A 14 -8.55 7.91 -14.09
N PRO A 15 -9.41 7.92 -13.06
CA PRO A 15 -9.24 7.03 -11.93
C PRO A 15 -9.15 5.61 -12.50
N ILE A 16 -8.01 4.97 -12.29
CA ILE A 16 -7.80 3.56 -12.66
C ILE A 16 -8.93 2.80 -12.00
N ARG A 17 -9.90 2.35 -12.81
CA ARG A 17 -10.99 1.51 -12.31
C ARG A 17 -10.33 0.31 -11.64
N PRO A 18 -10.62 0.02 -10.37
CA PRO A 18 -10.04 -1.15 -9.72
C PRO A 18 -10.39 -2.35 -10.60
N ARG A 19 -9.37 -3.03 -11.12
CA ARG A 19 -9.59 -4.26 -11.87
C ARG A 19 -10.24 -5.23 -10.91
N HIS A 20 -11.47 -5.63 -11.21
CA HIS A 20 -12.16 -6.65 -10.44
C HIS A 20 -11.62 -8.00 -10.86
N PHE A 21 -10.92 -8.67 -9.97
CA PHE A 21 -10.38 -10.01 -10.21
C PHE A 21 -11.43 -11.06 -9.87
N ALA A 22 -11.53 -12.08 -10.69
CA ALA A 22 -12.38 -13.22 -10.38
C ALA A 22 -11.92 -13.91 -9.09
N THR A 23 -12.87 -14.31 -8.26
CA THR A 23 -12.63 -15.08 -7.03
C THR A 23 -13.20 -16.48 -7.12
N ASP A 24 -13.73 -16.83 -8.29
CA ASP A 24 -14.28 -18.14 -8.58
C ASP A 24 -13.16 -19.16 -8.80
N MET A 25 -13.29 -20.34 -8.17
CA MET A 25 -12.25 -21.38 -8.18
C MET A 25 -11.94 -21.87 -9.58
N ALA A 26 -12.99 -22.09 -10.41
CA ALA A 26 -12.85 -22.60 -11.76
C ALA A 26 -12.07 -21.63 -12.68
N THR A 27 -12.24 -20.34 -12.48
CA THR A 27 -11.50 -19.30 -13.20
C THR A 27 -10.06 -19.20 -12.71
N LEU A 28 -9.88 -19.23 -11.38
CA LEU A 28 -8.55 -19.12 -10.76
C LEU A 28 -7.66 -20.31 -11.14
N GLU A 29 -8.19 -21.51 -11.24
CA GLU A 29 -7.40 -22.68 -11.67
C GLU A 29 -6.81 -22.55 -13.08
N LYS A 30 -7.46 -21.77 -13.94
CA LYS A 30 -6.98 -21.48 -15.30
C LYS A 30 -5.98 -20.34 -15.37
N GLU A 31 -6.10 -19.36 -14.46
CA GLU A 31 -5.28 -18.15 -14.46
C GLU A 31 -4.04 -18.26 -13.60
N VAL A 32 -4.01 -19.20 -12.65
CA VAL A 32 -2.94 -19.32 -11.65
C VAL A 32 -1.86 -20.29 -12.10
N VAL A 33 -0.61 -19.87 -11.97
CA VAL A 33 0.54 -20.77 -12.11
C VAL A 33 0.81 -21.44 -10.77
N VAL A 34 0.80 -22.78 -10.75
CA VAL A 34 1.02 -23.61 -9.56
C VAL A 34 2.42 -24.20 -9.61
N GLU A 35 3.26 -23.86 -8.65
CA GLU A 35 4.63 -24.36 -8.54
C GLU A 35 4.82 -25.14 -7.25
N PRO A 36 4.98 -26.46 -7.30
CA PRO A 36 5.44 -27.22 -6.13
C PRO A 36 6.92 -26.95 -5.88
N TYR A 37 7.30 -26.81 -4.64
CA TYR A 37 8.70 -26.60 -4.28
C TYR A 37 9.04 -27.18 -2.89
N ARG A 38 10.33 -27.23 -2.58
CA ARG A 38 10.84 -27.65 -1.27
C ARG A 38 11.01 -26.43 -0.38
N ALA A 39 10.19 -26.36 0.69
CA ALA A 39 10.29 -25.25 1.61
C ALA A 39 11.58 -25.36 2.44
N PRO A 40 12.38 -24.31 2.57
CA PRO A 40 13.53 -24.27 3.46
C PRO A 40 13.07 -24.34 4.94
N GLY A 41 13.96 -24.80 5.82
CA GLY A 41 13.73 -24.79 7.25
C GLY A 41 14.01 -26.12 7.96
N PRO A 42 14.04 -26.13 9.29
CA PRO A 42 14.30 -27.32 10.07
C PRO A 42 13.21 -28.39 9.81
N GLY A 43 13.64 -29.59 9.49
CA GLY A 43 12.72 -30.73 9.20
C GLY A 43 13.53 -31.97 8.87
N GLY A 44 12.95 -33.16 9.17
CA GLY A 44 13.55 -34.45 8.91
C GLY A 44 13.68 -34.77 7.40
N GLN A 45 14.33 -35.93 7.08
CA GLN A 45 14.59 -36.38 5.71
C GLN A 45 13.41 -36.29 4.75
N ARG A 46 12.18 -36.49 5.22
CA ARG A 46 10.96 -36.45 4.40
C ARG A 46 10.71 -35.05 3.82
N LYS A 47 10.96 -33.98 4.59
CA LYS A 47 10.79 -32.58 4.15
C LYS A 47 11.79 -32.23 3.05
N ASN A 48 12.99 -32.78 3.13
CA ASN A 48 14.07 -32.53 2.16
C ASN A 48 13.88 -33.31 0.86
N ARG A 49 13.09 -34.41 0.86
CA ARG A 49 12.88 -35.26 -0.31
C ARG A 49 11.60 -34.95 -1.11
N LYS A 50 10.57 -34.40 -0.44
CA LYS A 50 9.25 -34.18 -1.09
C LYS A 50 8.93 -32.70 -1.26
N GLU A 51 8.48 -32.32 -2.46
CA GLU A 51 8.00 -30.97 -2.78
C GLU A 51 6.55 -30.82 -2.33
N THR A 52 6.32 -30.71 -1.04
CA THR A 52 4.98 -30.57 -0.46
C THR A 52 4.51 -29.13 -0.37
N ALA A 53 5.42 -28.17 -0.44
CA ALA A 53 5.07 -26.75 -0.44
C ALA A 53 4.57 -26.31 -1.81
N ILE A 54 3.60 -25.42 -1.83
CA ILE A 54 2.98 -24.88 -3.03
C ILE A 54 3.17 -23.37 -3.06
N ARG A 55 3.59 -22.89 -4.22
CA ARG A 55 3.58 -21.48 -4.59
C ARG A 55 2.53 -21.27 -5.66
N LEU A 56 1.60 -20.34 -5.45
CA LEU A 56 0.63 -19.90 -6.44
C LEU A 56 0.98 -18.49 -6.88
N THR A 57 1.10 -18.29 -8.18
CA THR A 57 1.29 -16.95 -8.76
C THR A 57 0.09 -16.65 -9.66
N HIS A 58 -0.59 -15.54 -9.39
CA HIS A 58 -1.71 -15.06 -10.18
C HIS A 58 -1.26 -13.90 -11.07
N PRO A 59 -0.89 -14.14 -12.34
CA PRO A 59 -0.32 -13.13 -13.23
C PRO A 59 -1.18 -11.87 -13.39
N PRO A 60 -2.53 -11.95 -13.52
CA PRO A 60 -3.35 -10.76 -13.73
C PRO A 60 -3.30 -9.75 -12.58
N SER A 61 -3.12 -10.21 -11.33
CA SER A 61 -3.01 -9.34 -10.14
C SER A 61 -1.58 -9.14 -9.65
N GLY A 62 -0.63 -9.95 -10.12
CA GLY A 62 0.75 -9.97 -9.64
C GLY A 62 0.91 -10.56 -8.22
N ILE A 63 -0.15 -11.15 -7.65
CA ILE A 63 -0.09 -11.72 -6.30
C ILE A 63 0.56 -13.10 -6.33
N THR A 64 1.51 -13.30 -5.43
CA THR A 64 2.08 -14.60 -5.13
C THR A 64 1.70 -15.03 -3.71
N VAL A 65 1.30 -16.29 -3.55
CA VAL A 65 0.93 -16.91 -2.28
C VAL A 65 1.71 -18.21 -2.10
N VAL A 66 2.08 -18.50 -0.87
CA VAL A 66 2.82 -19.70 -0.50
C VAL A 66 2.09 -20.44 0.62
N ALA A 67 2.04 -21.77 0.54
CA ALA A 67 1.56 -22.64 1.61
C ALA A 67 2.50 -23.84 1.78
N SER A 68 2.96 -24.07 3.01
CA SER A 68 3.93 -25.13 3.34
C SER A 68 3.69 -25.77 4.71
N GLU A 69 2.55 -25.48 5.35
CA GLU A 69 2.29 -25.86 6.73
C GLU A 69 1.84 -27.31 6.87
N ARG A 70 1.22 -27.85 5.82
CA ARG A 70 0.66 -29.21 5.86
C ARG A 70 1.63 -30.24 5.29
N ARG A 71 1.48 -31.49 5.74
CA ARG A 71 2.27 -32.63 5.21
C ARG A 71 1.85 -33.06 3.81
N SER A 72 0.60 -32.79 3.44
CA SER A 72 0.02 -33.13 2.13
C SER A 72 0.14 -31.96 1.18
N GLN A 73 0.64 -32.22 -0.03
CA GLN A 73 0.69 -31.26 -1.12
C GLN A 73 -0.71 -30.76 -1.50
N ALA A 74 -1.71 -31.69 -1.55
CA ALA A 74 -3.10 -31.34 -1.85
C ALA A 74 -3.66 -30.34 -0.84
N GLN A 75 -3.46 -30.58 0.47
CA GLN A 75 -3.92 -29.65 1.51
C GLN A 75 -3.21 -28.31 1.44
N ASN A 76 -1.92 -28.26 1.09
CA ASN A 76 -1.21 -27.01 0.89
C ASN A 76 -1.76 -26.26 -0.33
N ARG A 77 -2.12 -26.98 -1.41
CA ARG A 77 -2.76 -26.38 -2.59
C ARG A 77 -4.09 -25.72 -2.21
N GLU A 78 -4.98 -26.41 -1.51
CA GLU A 78 -6.24 -25.85 -1.02
C GLU A 78 -6.02 -24.61 -0.16
N THR A 79 -5.12 -24.69 0.82
CA THR A 79 -4.76 -23.56 1.69
C THR A 79 -4.22 -22.38 0.90
N ALA A 80 -3.44 -22.63 -0.14
CA ALA A 80 -2.90 -21.59 -1.00
C ALA A 80 -3.99 -20.90 -1.82
N PHE A 81 -4.95 -21.65 -2.40
CA PHE A 81 -6.10 -21.08 -3.09
C PHE A 81 -6.98 -20.24 -2.15
N ASP A 82 -7.28 -20.71 -0.95
CA ASP A 82 -8.04 -19.95 0.06
C ASP A 82 -7.37 -18.60 0.38
N ARG A 83 -6.06 -18.61 0.52
CA ARG A 83 -5.27 -17.40 0.77
C ARG A 83 -5.30 -16.45 -0.43
N LEU A 84 -5.22 -16.99 -1.62
CA LEU A 84 -5.28 -16.21 -2.86
C LEU A 84 -6.65 -15.54 -2.98
N ILE A 85 -7.74 -16.29 -2.81
CA ILE A 85 -9.11 -15.78 -2.84
C ILE A 85 -9.29 -14.64 -1.83
N LYS A 86 -8.82 -14.82 -0.59
CA LYS A 86 -8.89 -13.78 0.45
C LYS A 86 -8.13 -12.50 0.05
N LYS A 87 -6.94 -12.64 -0.56
CA LYS A 87 -6.16 -11.49 -1.04
C LYS A 87 -6.83 -10.79 -2.21
N LEU A 88 -7.38 -11.53 -3.18
CA LEU A 88 -8.10 -10.97 -4.32
C LEU A 88 -9.39 -10.26 -3.86
N ALA A 89 -10.14 -10.87 -2.94
CA ALA A 89 -11.31 -10.23 -2.34
C ALA A 89 -10.96 -8.93 -1.62
N GLN A 90 -9.80 -8.87 -0.97
CA GLN A 90 -9.31 -7.64 -0.35
C GLN A 90 -8.96 -6.56 -1.38
N LEU A 91 -8.34 -6.92 -2.51
CA LEU A 91 -8.07 -6.00 -3.62
C LEU A 91 -9.35 -5.50 -4.30
N ASN A 92 -10.35 -6.37 -4.42
CA ASN A 92 -11.64 -6.03 -5.01
C ASN A 92 -12.47 -5.08 -4.13
N ARG A 93 -12.15 -4.96 -2.83
CA ARG A 93 -12.87 -4.03 -1.94
C ARG A 93 -12.65 -2.59 -2.37
N PRO A 94 -13.70 -1.80 -2.58
CA PRO A 94 -13.57 -0.39 -2.87
C PRO A 94 -12.89 0.32 -1.69
N ARG A 95 -11.88 1.12 -1.96
CA ARG A 95 -11.24 1.94 -0.92
C ARG A 95 -12.24 2.96 -0.40
N LYS A 96 -12.42 3.01 0.90
CA LYS A 96 -13.23 4.05 1.53
C LYS A 96 -12.65 5.42 1.18
N ARG A 97 -13.50 6.34 0.70
CA ARG A 97 -13.09 7.71 0.42
C ARG A 97 -12.66 8.37 1.74
N ARG A 98 -11.49 8.98 1.75
CA ARG A 98 -11.03 9.75 2.89
C ARG A 98 -11.91 10.98 3.04
N ILE A 99 -12.59 11.08 4.17
CA ILE A 99 -13.36 12.28 4.54
C ILE A 99 -12.38 13.23 5.23
N PRO A 100 -12.13 14.45 4.67
CA PRO A 100 -11.25 15.41 5.34
C PRO A 100 -11.90 15.87 6.64
N THR A 101 -11.24 15.65 7.75
CA THR A 101 -11.68 16.14 9.07
C THR A 101 -11.09 17.50 9.32
N ARG A 102 -11.90 18.42 9.84
CA ARG A 102 -11.40 19.73 10.28
C ARG A 102 -10.58 19.57 11.56
N PRO A 103 -9.50 20.34 11.73
CA PRO A 103 -8.77 20.36 12.99
C PRO A 103 -9.69 20.78 14.14
N SER A 104 -9.48 20.21 15.32
CA SER A 104 -10.24 20.61 16.51
C SER A 104 -9.92 22.05 16.91
N ALA A 105 -10.86 22.75 17.55
CA ALA A 105 -10.65 24.12 18.02
C ALA A 105 -9.43 24.22 18.96
N SER A 106 -9.21 23.20 19.80
CA SER A 106 -8.04 23.13 20.68
C SER A 106 -6.71 23.02 19.91
N SER A 107 -6.69 22.26 18.81
CA SER A 107 -5.50 22.15 17.95
C SER A 107 -5.18 23.48 17.27
N ILE A 108 -6.20 24.18 16.76
CA ILE A 108 -6.03 25.49 16.13
C ILE A 108 -5.47 26.50 17.15
N ARG A 109 -6.04 26.51 18.37
CA ARG A 109 -5.58 27.41 19.46
C ARG A 109 -4.12 27.13 19.82
N LYS A 110 -3.73 25.88 20.02
CA LYS A 110 -2.34 25.51 20.28
C LYS A 110 -1.38 25.95 19.18
N GLN A 111 -1.81 25.84 17.93
CA GLN A 111 -1.02 26.28 16.78
C GLN A 111 -0.85 27.82 16.76
N GLN A 112 -1.90 28.56 17.10
CA GLN A 112 -1.85 30.02 17.20
C GLN A 112 -0.91 30.45 18.32
N GLU A 113 -1.05 29.91 19.54
CA GLU A 113 -0.15 30.17 20.67
C GLU A 113 1.32 29.90 20.33
N HIS A 114 1.57 28.79 19.60
CA HIS A 114 2.93 28.47 19.17
C HIS A 114 3.48 29.51 18.18
N LYS A 115 2.66 29.95 17.22
CA LYS A 115 3.03 31.02 16.27
C LYS A 115 3.30 32.34 16.97
N GLU A 116 2.49 32.72 17.96
CA GLU A 116 2.68 33.94 18.74
C GLU A 116 3.99 33.90 19.53
N LYS A 117 4.27 32.79 20.21
CA LYS A 117 5.55 32.61 20.94
C LYS A 117 6.77 32.71 20.01
N LEU A 118 6.67 32.14 18.81
CA LEU A 118 7.74 32.24 17.80
C LEU A 118 7.89 33.70 17.32
N SER A 119 6.79 34.38 17.07
CA SER A 119 6.79 35.79 16.66
C SER A 119 7.43 36.70 17.72
N GLN A 120 7.07 36.52 18.98
CA GLN A 120 7.67 37.25 20.10
C GLN A 120 9.19 37.01 20.17
N LYS A 121 9.63 35.76 20.10
CA LYS A 121 11.06 35.43 20.09
C LYS A 121 11.81 36.09 18.91
N LYS A 122 11.19 36.14 17.72
CA LYS A 122 11.79 36.80 16.57
C LYS A 122 11.89 38.32 16.77
N ARG A 123 10.85 38.95 17.32
CA ARG A 123 10.87 40.39 17.65
C ARG A 123 11.97 40.74 18.65
N LEU A 124 12.11 39.96 19.72
CA LEU A 124 13.17 40.17 20.72
C LEU A 124 14.57 40.08 20.10
N ARG A 125 14.80 39.11 19.22
CA ARG A 125 16.09 38.97 18.51
C ARG A 125 16.35 40.13 17.54
N LEU A 126 15.32 40.67 16.92
CA LEU A 126 15.46 41.81 16.01
C LEU A 126 15.81 43.06 16.80
N ASN A 127 15.12 43.32 17.93
CA ASN A 127 15.38 44.49 18.78
C ASN A 127 16.77 44.46 19.39
N SER A 128 17.29 43.28 19.79
CA SER A 128 18.66 43.16 20.33
C SER A 128 19.75 43.41 19.28
N ARG A 129 19.42 43.29 17.97
CA ARG A 129 20.36 43.60 16.87
C ARG A 129 20.34 45.06 16.44
N VAL A 130 19.30 45.80 16.81
CA VAL A 130 19.08 47.20 16.40
C VAL A 130 19.52 48.18 17.51
N SER A 131 19.85 47.74 18.73
CA SER A 131 20.42 48.59 19.75
C SER A 131 21.85 48.97 19.39
N PRO A 132 22.14 50.23 18.98
CA PRO A 132 23.51 50.67 18.77
C PRO A 132 24.22 50.69 20.13
N GLU A 133 25.47 50.25 20.17
CA GLU A 133 26.34 50.42 21.31
C GLU A 133 26.45 51.94 21.61
N PRO A 134 26.26 52.41 22.83
CA PRO A 134 26.57 53.80 23.18
C PRO A 134 28.09 53.97 23.23
N ASP A 135 28.61 54.93 22.43
CA ASP A 135 29.97 55.47 22.51
C ASP A 135 30.32 55.94 23.93
#